data_f130cfe0ade6252d21a0efb7758716a3
#
_entry.id   f130cfe0ade6252d21a0efb7758716a3
#
_cell.length_a   1.000
_cell.length_b   1.000
_cell.length_c   1.000
_cell.angle_alpha   90.00
_cell.angle_beta   90.00
_cell.angle_gamma   90.00
#
_symmetry.space_group_name_H-M   'P 1'
#
loop_
_entity.id
_entity.type
_entity.pdbx_description
1 polymer ?
#
loop_
_entity_poly.entity_id
_entity_poly.type
_entity_poly.pdbx_seq_one_letter_code
_entity_poly.pdbx_strand_id
1 'polypeptide(L)'
;MSNTKWTLRLIVDWLIIATTITLSSYYPVLVIPGLFIIGSRLQALSIIGHMACHNFCSTNKTINKYLQYLAFYPLGVSPTRYKKFHFAHHRWLGDPQKDPEVLLQLEVKDRWSKHRKSDLLLDLCGIHYDEILQIFKYIGTKYSVLFTVCMQALLV
;
A
#
# COMPACT_ATOMS: atom_id res chain seq x y z
N MET A 1 -12.83 20.36 -9.37
CA MET A 1 -11.73 19.38 -9.58
C MET A 1 -12.16 18.45 -10.71
N SER A 2 -11.28 18.19 -11.67
CA SER A 2 -11.64 17.34 -12.84
C SER A 2 -11.60 15.87 -12.46
N ASN A 3 -12.74 15.19 -12.47
CA ASN A 3 -12.89 13.75 -12.27
C ASN A 3 -11.99 12.94 -13.20
N THR A 4 -11.80 13.43 -14.41
CA THR A 4 -11.03 12.82 -15.49
C THR A 4 -9.55 12.66 -15.15
N LYS A 5 -8.96 13.62 -14.45
CA LYS A 5 -7.52 13.63 -14.14
C LYS A 5 -7.08 12.45 -13.27
N TRP A 6 -7.82 12.15 -12.20
CA TRP A 6 -7.49 11.06 -11.28
C TRP A 6 -7.77 9.68 -11.88
N THR A 7 -8.85 9.57 -12.64
CA THR A 7 -9.17 8.34 -13.37
C THR A 7 -8.12 8.03 -14.43
N LEU A 8 -7.70 9.04 -15.19
CA LEU A 8 -6.65 8.87 -16.19
C LEU A 8 -5.33 8.46 -15.54
N ARG A 9 -4.96 9.07 -14.43
CA ARG A 9 -3.73 8.74 -13.68
C ARG A 9 -3.75 7.30 -13.20
N LEU A 10 -4.87 6.84 -12.64
CA LEU A 10 -5.04 5.45 -12.22
C LEU A 10 -4.89 4.48 -13.40
N ILE A 11 -5.51 4.78 -14.55
CA ILE A 11 -5.39 3.96 -15.76
C ILE A 11 -3.94 3.89 -16.23
N VAL A 12 -3.23 5.02 -16.26
CA VAL A 12 -1.82 5.07 -16.66
C VAL A 12 -0.95 4.24 -15.73
N ASP A 13 -1.14 4.34 -14.40
CA ASP A 13 -0.38 3.55 -13.44
C ASP A 13 -0.62 2.04 -13.64
N TRP A 14 -1.86 1.62 -13.87
CA TRP A 14 -2.19 0.22 -14.17
C TRP A 14 -1.59 -0.26 -15.50
N LEU A 15 -1.61 0.57 -16.55
CA LEU A 15 -0.98 0.24 -17.83
C LEU A 15 0.53 0.07 -17.68
N ILE A 16 1.19 0.93 -16.93
CA ILE A 16 2.63 0.81 -16.67
C ILE A 16 2.92 -0.50 -15.93
N ILE A 17 2.16 -0.83 -14.89
CA ILE A 17 2.33 -2.09 -14.15
C ILE A 17 2.16 -3.29 -15.09
N ALA A 18 1.06 -3.36 -15.84
CA ALA A 18 0.78 -4.45 -16.77
C ALA A 18 1.87 -4.59 -17.83
N THR A 19 2.30 -3.49 -18.44
CA THR A 19 3.37 -3.49 -19.45
C THR A 19 4.70 -3.97 -18.85
N THR A 20 5.03 -3.50 -17.64
CA THR A 20 6.27 -3.89 -16.96
C THR A 20 6.28 -5.38 -16.64
N ILE A 21 5.18 -5.94 -16.12
CA ILE A 21 5.04 -7.39 -15.86
C ILE A 21 5.21 -8.18 -17.16
N THR A 22 4.51 -7.77 -18.23
CA THR A 22 4.59 -8.44 -19.51
C THR A 22 6.00 -8.42 -20.08
N LEU A 23 6.67 -7.27 -20.08
CA LEU A 23 8.05 -7.17 -20.58
C LEU A 23 9.03 -7.99 -19.74
N SER A 24 8.88 -8.01 -18.43
CA SER A 24 9.74 -8.79 -17.54
C SER A 24 9.54 -10.30 -17.71
N SER A 25 8.36 -10.76 -18.11
CA SER A 25 8.11 -12.17 -18.39
C SER A 25 8.78 -12.65 -19.70
N TYR A 26 8.98 -11.76 -20.67
CA TYR A 26 9.72 -12.07 -21.91
C TYR A 26 11.22 -11.83 -21.80
N TYR A 27 11.64 -10.87 -20.99
CA TYR A 27 13.03 -10.45 -20.86
C TYR A 27 13.47 -10.47 -19.39
N PRO A 28 14.02 -11.58 -18.88
CA PRO A 28 14.38 -11.74 -17.46
C PRO A 28 15.32 -10.65 -16.91
N VAL A 29 16.15 -10.06 -17.76
CA VAL A 29 17.04 -8.94 -17.38
C VAL A 29 16.25 -7.72 -16.89
N LEU A 30 14.99 -7.58 -17.28
CA LEU A 30 14.11 -6.48 -16.87
C LEU A 30 13.41 -6.71 -15.54
N VAL A 31 13.55 -7.88 -14.91
CA VAL A 31 12.89 -8.17 -13.62
C VAL A 31 13.31 -7.18 -12.54
N ILE A 32 14.62 -6.98 -12.34
CA ILE A 32 15.12 -6.08 -11.29
C ILE A 32 14.66 -4.62 -11.52
N PRO A 33 14.91 -3.97 -12.67
CA PRO A 33 14.38 -2.62 -12.91
C PRO A 33 12.85 -2.58 -12.89
N GLY A 34 12.18 -3.65 -13.33
CA GLY A 34 10.73 -3.79 -13.29
C GLY A 34 10.16 -3.72 -11.88
N LEU A 35 10.82 -4.33 -10.89
CA LEU A 35 10.40 -4.25 -9.49
C LEU A 35 10.38 -2.80 -8.98
N PHE A 36 11.38 -2.00 -9.31
CA PHE A 36 11.41 -0.58 -8.94
C PHE A 36 10.28 0.22 -9.61
N ILE A 37 10.03 -0.05 -10.89
CA ILE A 37 8.93 0.61 -11.63
C ILE A 37 7.59 0.24 -10.99
N ILE A 38 7.32 -1.06 -10.77
CA ILE A 38 6.08 -1.53 -10.16
C ILE A 38 5.93 -0.94 -8.75
N GLY A 39 6.97 -0.99 -7.90
CA GLY A 39 6.94 -0.42 -6.57
C GLY A 39 6.58 1.06 -6.57
N SER A 40 7.16 1.84 -7.49
CA SER A 40 6.84 3.27 -7.62
C SER A 40 5.38 3.51 -8.07
N ARG A 41 4.82 2.64 -8.92
CA ARG A 41 3.40 2.75 -9.33
C ARG A 41 2.45 2.31 -8.24
N LEU A 42 2.79 1.28 -7.47
CA LEU A 42 2.02 0.89 -6.29
C LEU A 42 1.98 2.04 -5.26
N GLN A 43 3.09 2.75 -5.05
CA GLN A 43 3.11 3.95 -4.22
C GLN A 43 2.20 5.05 -4.79
N ALA A 44 2.21 5.28 -6.10
CA ALA A 44 1.31 6.25 -6.73
C ALA A 44 -0.17 5.86 -6.55
N LEU A 45 -0.50 4.57 -6.68
CA LEU A 45 -1.84 4.06 -6.41
C LEU A 45 -2.25 4.28 -4.95
N SER A 46 -1.35 4.09 -3.97
CA SER A 46 -1.65 4.34 -2.56
C SER A 46 -2.10 5.79 -2.32
N ILE A 47 -1.44 6.75 -2.98
CA ILE A 47 -1.79 8.18 -2.91
C ILE A 47 -3.18 8.43 -3.52
N ILE A 48 -3.51 7.81 -4.66
CA ILE A 48 -4.84 7.92 -5.27
C ILE A 48 -5.91 7.36 -4.31
N GLY A 49 -5.66 6.20 -3.72
CA GLY A 49 -6.56 5.58 -2.75
C GLY A 49 -6.80 6.45 -1.53
N HIS A 50 -5.74 7.07 -0.99
CA HIS A 50 -5.79 8.03 0.11
C HIS A 50 -6.63 9.27 -0.25
N MET A 51 -6.34 9.93 -1.38
CA MET A 51 -7.07 11.13 -1.83
C MET A 51 -8.56 10.81 -2.09
N ALA A 52 -8.85 9.65 -2.66
CA ALA A 52 -10.21 9.19 -2.87
C ALA A 52 -10.93 8.85 -1.55
N CYS A 53 -10.20 8.41 -0.51
CA CYS A 53 -10.74 8.21 0.85
C CYS A 53 -11.32 9.52 1.42
N HIS A 54 -10.66 10.63 1.16
CA HIS A 54 -11.11 11.99 1.52
C HIS A 54 -12.13 12.60 0.56
N ASN A 55 -12.56 11.87 -0.47
CA ASN A 55 -13.42 12.37 -1.55
C ASN A 55 -12.81 13.55 -2.36
N PHE A 56 -11.48 13.61 -2.45
CA PHE A 56 -10.79 14.70 -3.17
C PHE A 56 -10.59 14.41 -4.67
N CYS A 57 -10.79 13.17 -5.11
CA CYS A 57 -10.60 12.83 -6.52
C CYS A 57 -11.81 13.22 -7.40
N SER A 58 -13.02 13.22 -6.83
CA SER A 58 -14.27 13.49 -7.54
C SER A 58 -15.32 14.11 -6.61
N THR A 59 -16.20 14.92 -7.17
CA THR A 59 -17.43 15.38 -6.49
C THR A 59 -18.42 14.23 -6.31
N ASN A 60 -18.34 13.21 -7.16
CA ASN A 60 -19.19 12.01 -7.07
C ASN A 60 -18.58 10.99 -6.10
N LYS A 61 -19.26 10.69 -5.01
CA LYS A 61 -18.83 9.73 -3.97
C LYS A 61 -18.65 8.32 -4.53
N THR A 62 -19.45 7.92 -5.51
CA THR A 62 -19.36 6.60 -6.15
C THR A 62 -18.06 6.46 -6.93
N ILE A 63 -17.65 7.49 -7.66
CA ILE A 63 -16.35 7.51 -8.36
C ILE A 63 -15.20 7.39 -7.35
N ASN A 64 -15.21 8.17 -6.26
CA ASN A 64 -14.18 8.05 -5.21
C ASN A 64 -14.14 6.63 -4.62
N LYS A 65 -15.29 6.00 -4.42
CA LYS A 65 -15.35 4.61 -3.94
C LYS A 65 -14.66 3.66 -4.91
N TYR A 66 -14.96 3.72 -6.20
CA TYR A 66 -14.30 2.86 -7.20
C TYR A 66 -12.80 3.14 -7.31
N LEU A 67 -12.38 4.39 -7.29
CA LEU A 67 -10.96 4.75 -7.28
C LEU A 67 -10.23 4.16 -6.07
N GLN A 68 -10.85 4.18 -4.87
CA GLN A 68 -10.27 3.51 -3.70
C GLN A 68 -10.09 2.00 -3.91
N TYR A 69 -11.10 1.31 -4.42
CA TYR A 69 -11.03 -0.14 -4.64
C TYR A 69 -9.93 -0.48 -5.64
N LEU A 70 -9.93 0.19 -6.80
CA LEU A 70 -8.94 -0.05 -7.86
C LEU A 70 -7.51 0.34 -7.46
N ALA A 71 -7.35 1.31 -6.57
CA ALA A 71 -6.05 1.74 -6.09
C ALA A 71 -5.51 0.86 -4.94
N PHE A 72 -6.37 0.43 -4.01
CA PHE A 72 -5.94 -0.29 -2.81
C PHE A 72 -5.89 -1.81 -2.97
N TYR A 73 -6.70 -2.42 -3.84
CA TYR A 73 -6.67 -3.88 -4.01
C TYR A 73 -5.32 -4.45 -4.45
N PRO A 74 -4.58 -3.84 -5.41
CA PRO A 74 -3.26 -4.36 -5.77
C PRO A 74 -2.24 -4.26 -4.63
N LEU A 75 -2.50 -3.41 -3.64
CA LEU A 75 -1.69 -3.29 -2.42
C LEU A 75 -2.12 -4.28 -1.32
N GLY A 76 -3.16 -5.10 -1.54
CA GLY A 76 -3.75 -5.94 -0.51
C GLY A 76 -4.47 -5.17 0.60
N VAL A 77 -4.75 -3.88 0.41
CA VAL A 77 -5.39 -3.00 1.38
C VAL A 77 -6.90 -3.02 1.22
N SER A 78 -7.61 -3.18 2.34
CA SER A 78 -9.07 -3.06 2.37
C SER A 78 -9.49 -1.58 2.45
N PRO A 79 -10.19 -1.02 1.45
CA PRO A 79 -10.62 0.37 1.49
C PRO A 79 -11.45 0.72 2.73
N THR A 80 -12.29 -0.22 3.18
CA THR A 80 -13.14 -0.02 4.36
C THR A 80 -12.34 -0.01 5.66
N ARG A 81 -11.38 -0.92 5.81
CA ARG A 81 -10.51 -0.96 7.01
C ARG A 81 -9.57 0.23 7.02
N TYR A 82 -8.93 0.53 5.88
CA TYR A 82 -8.09 1.70 5.72
C TYR A 82 -8.83 2.98 6.12
N LYS A 83 -10.06 3.17 5.62
CA LYS A 83 -10.87 4.34 5.95
C LYS A 83 -11.13 4.46 7.45
N LYS A 84 -11.48 3.38 8.13
CA LYS A 84 -11.70 3.37 9.59
C LYS A 84 -10.44 3.75 10.34
N PHE A 85 -9.31 3.11 10.01
CA PHE A 85 -8.01 3.36 10.61
C PHE A 85 -7.57 4.81 10.40
N HIS A 86 -7.61 5.28 9.15
CA HIS A 86 -7.16 6.61 8.75
C HIS A 86 -8.00 7.75 9.36
N PHE A 87 -9.33 7.61 9.41
CA PHE A 87 -10.18 8.60 10.07
C PHE A 87 -10.11 8.54 11.60
N ALA A 88 -9.77 7.40 12.20
CA ALA A 88 -9.45 7.32 13.62
C ALA A 88 -8.15 8.07 13.92
N HIS A 89 -7.10 7.89 13.08
CA HIS A 89 -5.87 8.67 13.15
C HIS A 89 -6.14 10.18 13.07
N HIS A 90 -6.90 10.65 12.07
CA HIS A 90 -7.26 12.08 11.98
C HIS A 90 -8.03 12.59 13.20
N ARG A 91 -8.89 11.78 13.79
CA ARG A 91 -9.66 12.15 14.99
C ARG A 91 -8.80 12.27 16.23
N TRP A 92 -7.82 11.40 16.38
CA TRP A 92 -7.01 11.26 17.59
C TRP A 92 -5.54 11.59 17.37
N LEU A 93 -5.25 12.36 16.34
CA LEU A 93 -3.91 12.69 15.86
C LEU A 93 -2.92 12.96 17.00
N GLY A 94 -1.91 12.09 17.10
CA GLY A 94 -0.83 12.19 18.09
C GLY A 94 -1.20 11.73 19.52
N ASP A 95 -2.43 11.26 19.77
CA ASP A 95 -2.83 10.72 21.07
C ASP A 95 -2.20 9.33 21.28
N PRO A 96 -1.32 9.15 22.29
CA PRO A 96 -0.58 7.89 22.49
C PRO A 96 -1.47 6.71 22.89
N GLN A 97 -2.73 6.94 23.25
CA GLN A 97 -3.67 5.90 23.70
C GLN A 97 -4.78 5.62 22.68
N LYS A 98 -5.02 6.52 21.75
CA LYS A 98 -6.20 6.45 20.85
C LYS A 98 -5.87 6.51 19.36
N ASP A 99 -4.73 7.13 19.01
CA ASP A 99 -4.30 7.21 17.62
C ASP A 99 -3.74 5.86 17.17
N PRO A 100 -4.43 5.15 16.22
CA PRO A 100 -4.01 3.82 15.81
C PRO A 100 -2.65 3.82 15.10
N GLU A 101 -2.23 4.92 14.50
CA GLU A 101 -0.90 5.02 13.87
C GLU A 101 0.19 5.17 14.92
N VAL A 102 -0.03 5.99 15.97
CA VAL A 102 0.91 6.11 17.10
C VAL A 102 1.03 4.80 17.86
N LEU A 103 -0.09 4.12 18.12
CA LEU A 103 -0.09 2.80 18.77
C LEU A 103 0.72 1.78 17.95
N LEU A 104 0.55 1.76 16.64
CA LEU A 104 1.33 0.90 15.74
C LEU A 104 2.83 1.23 15.80
N GLN A 105 3.20 2.52 15.76
CA GLN A 105 4.59 2.97 15.88
C GLN A 105 5.21 2.59 17.23
N LEU A 106 4.46 2.68 18.32
CA LEU A 106 4.93 2.30 19.65
C LEU A 106 5.15 0.78 19.76
N GLU A 107 4.26 -0.04 19.20
CA GLU A 107 4.44 -1.49 19.11
C GLU A 107 5.70 -1.86 18.32
N VAL A 108 5.95 -1.18 17.23
CA VAL A 108 7.15 -1.35 16.38
C VAL A 108 8.39 -0.96 17.16
N LYS A 109 8.40 0.23 17.79
CA LYS A 109 9.53 0.73 18.58
C LYS A 109 9.91 -0.19 19.74
N ASP A 110 8.93 -0.76 20.46
CA ASP A 110 9.19 -1.71 21.56
C ASP A 110 9.87 -2.98 21.04
N ARG A 111 9.51 -3.46 19.87
CA ARG A 111 10.18 -4.59 19.22
C ARG A 111 11.59 -4.25 18.78
N TRP A 112 11.81 -3.10 18.16
CA TRP A 112 13.13 -2.64 17.72
C TRP A 112 14.12 -2.51 18.87
N SER A 113 13.66 -2.10 20.05
CA SER A 113 14.51 -2.02 21.25
C SER A 113 15.04 -3.39 21.72
N LYS A 114 14.39 -4.48 21.28
CA LYS A 114 14.75 -5.87 21.63
C LYS A 114 15.59 -6.57 20.55
N HIS A 115 15.82 -5.94 19.40
CA HIS A 115 16.55 -6.54 18.27
C HIS A 115 18.06 -6.44 18.43
N ARG A 116 18.78 -7.48 17.95
CA ARG A 116 20.26 -7.52 17.89
C ARG A 116 20.77 -6.66 16.74
N LYS A 117 22.05 -6.23 16.81
CA LYS A 117 22.71 -5.49 15.72
C LYS A 117 22.73 -6.24 14.37
N SER A 118 22.59 -7.59 14.39
CA SER A 118 22.48 -8.40 13.16
C SER A 118 21.18 -8.15 12.37
N ASP A 119 20.14 -7.66 13.04
CA ASP A 119 18.84 -7.41 12.42
C ASP A 119 18.85 -6.08 11.66
N LEU A 120 19.84 -5.21 11.94
CA LEU A 120 20.05 -3.94 11.25
C LEU A 120 20.27 -4.10 9.72
N LEU A 121 20.88 -5.22 9.31
CA LEU A 121 21.08 -5.54 7.88
C LEU A 121 19.76 -5.93 7.22
N LEU A 122 18.89 -6.64 7.93
CA LEU A 122 17.54 -6.97 7.44
C LEU A 122 16.69 -5.72 7.35
N ASP A 123 16.83 -4.81 8.31
CA ASP A 123 16.18 -3.50 8.33
C ASP A 123 16.64 -2.62 7.16
N LEU A 124 17.94 -2.58 6.88
CA LEU A 124 18.50 -1.87 5.71
C LEU A 124 18.01 -2.45 4.38
N CYS A 125 17.73 -3.75 4.33
CA CYS A 125 17.14 -4.40 3.15
C CYS A 125 15.62 -4.17 3.03
N GLY A 126 15.00 -3.43 3.96
CA GLY A 126 13.56 -3.16 3.94
C GLY A 126 12.69 -4.38 4.22
N ILE A 127 13.27 -5.46 4.77
CA ILE A 127 12.55 -6.69 5.09
C ILE A 127 11.96 -6.57 6.50
N HIS A 128 11.13 -5.54 6.70
CA HIS A 128 10.30 -5.37 7.89
C HIS A 128 9.06 -6.27 7.81
N TYR A 129 9.29 -7.58 7.76
CA TYR A 129 8.21 -8.55 7.57
C TYR A 129 7.12 -8.42 8.63
N ASP A 130 7.52 -8.17 9.87
CA ASP A 130 6.60 -8.03 11.01
C ASP A 130 5.80 -6.72 10.95
N GLU A 131 6.39 -5.63 10.49
CA GLU A 131 5.69 -4.35 10.29
C GLU A 131 4.66 -4.46 9.18
N ILE A 132 5.05 -5.07 8.06
CA ILE A 132 4.16 -5.33 6.94
C ILE A 132 2.99 -6.20 7.40
N LEU A 133 3.24 -7.28 8.13
CA LEU A 133 2.19 -8.15 8.66
C LEU A 133 1.24 -7.41 9.61
N GLN A 134 1.76 -6.50 10.45
CA GLN A 134 0.91 -5.72 11.34
C GLN A 134 0.07 -4.69 10.60
N ILE A 135 0.64 -3.97 9.66
CA ILE A 135 -0.11 -3.06 8.80
C ILE A 135 -1.25 -3.83 8.12
N PHE A 136 -0.97 -5.01 7.58
CA PHE A 136 -2.00 -5.86 6.97
C PHE A 136 -3.04 -6.39 7.97
N LYS A 137 -2.68 -6.60 9.23
CA LYS A 137 -3.65 -6.95 10.28
C LYS A 137 -4.70 -5.86 10.48
N TYR A 138 -4.31 -4.59 10.41
CA TYR A 138 -5.21 -3.45 10.62
C TYR A 138 -5.97 -3.04 9.35
N ILE A 139 -5.29 -2.95 8.22
CA ILE A 139 -5.86 -2.39 6.98
C ILE A 139 -5.94 -3.39 5.81
N GLY A 140 -5.32 -4.57 5.94
CA GLY A 140 -5.30 -5.59 4.91
C GLY A 140 -6.68 -6.19 4.60
N THR A 141 -6.77 -6.82 3.45
CA THR A 141 -7.94 -7.64 3.08
C THR A 141 -7.89 -8.98 3.80
N LYS A 142 -9.01 -9.71 3.84
CA LYS A 142 -9.06 -11.10 4.35
C LYS A 142 -8.03 -12.03 3.66
N TYR A 143 -7.68 -11.70 2.43
CA TYR A 143 -6.77 -12.48 1.58
C TYR A 143 -5.45 -11.75 1.26
N SER A 144 -5.12 -10.66 1.99
CA SER A 144 -3.95 -9.83 1.68
C SER A 144 -2.63 -10.60 1.69
N VAL A 145 -2.44 -11.50 2.65
CA VAL A 145 -1.24 -12.34 2.72
C VAL A 145 -1.18 -13.29 1.53
N LEU A 146 -2.28 -13.99 1.23
CA LEU A 146 -2.37 -14.88 0.07
C LEU A 146 -2.16 -14.12 -1.24
N PHE A 147 -2.78 -12.95 -1.38
CA PHE A 147 -2.62 -12.09 -2.54
C PHE A 147 -1.17 -11.63 -2.71
N THR A 148 -0.51 -11.19 -1.64
CA THR A 148 0.90 -10.77 -1.67
C THR A 148 1.81 -11.94 -2.06
N VAL A 149 1.58 -13.12 -1.48
CA VAL A 149 2.33 -14.34 -1.82
C VAL A 149 2.09 -14.75 -3.28
N CYS A 150 0.84 -14.73 -3.75
CA CYS A 150 0.52 -15.03 -5.15
C CYS A 150 1.15 -14.02 -6.12
N MET A 151 1.11 -12.72 -5.80
CA MET A 151 1.77 -11.70 -6.62
C MET A 151 3.28 -11.86 -6.64
N GLN A 152 3.90 -12.23 -5.52
CA GLN A 152 5.34 -12.54 -5.47
C GLN A 152 5.68 -13.81 -6.27
N ALA A 153 4.85 -14.86 -6.19
CA ALA A 153 5.03 -16.09 -6.95
C ALA A 153 4.86 -15.91 -8.47
N LEU A 154 4.09 -14.91 -8.90
CA LEU A 154 3.93 -14.55 -10.32
C LEU A 154 5.12 -13.74 -10.86
N LEU A 155 5.97 -13.21 -9.98
CA LEU A 155 7.15 -12.42 -10.33
C LEU A 155 8.44 -13.26 -10.33
N VAL A 156 8.38 -14.54 -9.92
CA VAL A 156 9.45 -15.54 -9.96
C VAL A 156 9.25 -16.51 -11.12
#